data_0d724da639261859b9495cf9d3772c7d
#
_entry.id   0d724da639261859b9495cf9d3772c7d
#
_cell.length_a   1.000
_cell.length_b   1.000
_cell.length_c   1.000
_cell.angle_alpha   90.00
_cell.angle_beta   90.00
_cell.angle_gamma   90.00
#
_symmetry.space_group_name_H-M   'P 1'
#
loop_
_entity.id
_entity.type
_entity.pdbx_description
1 polymer ?
#
loop_
_entity_poly.entity_id
_entity_poly.type
_entity_poly.pdbx_seq_one_letter_code
_entity_poly.pdbx_strand_id
1 'polypeptide(L)'
;ANPIVCYAVAESRSAGIKTPMFAGGGVFSYDQAARIIMAGSQCVQLGALACSGGIDAAGKLISDFATWMDNAGYADMDSLCGDALKLFNMPKEIAAERTRRLGESYRTTQADPEKCVGCGRCESVCWYKGIALENGKARKTPDCIGCGYCFQVCPTGALKVDAGRILASVFEENGI
;
A
#
# COMPACT_ATOMS: atom_id res chain seq x y z
N ALA A 1 -6.09 2.46 4.16
CA ALA A 1 -5.79 1.31 3.29
C ALA A 1 -6.20 1.58 1.84
N ASN A 2 -7.36 2.20 1.60
CA ASN A 2 -7.91 2.38 0.26
C ASN A 2 -6.96 3.08 -0.75
N PRO A 3 -6.28 4.20 -0.44
CA PRO A 3 -5.35 4.83 -1.39
C PRO A 3 -4.19 3.93 -1.81
N ILE A 4 -3.68 3.10 -0.90
CA ILE A 4 -2.58 2.16 -1.19
C ILE A 4 -3.06 1.08 -2.17
N VAL A 5 -4.27 0.56 -1.96
CA VAL A 5 -4.88 -0.44 -2.84
C VAL A 5 -5.10 0.14 -4.24
N CYS A 6 -5.69 1.34 -4.34
CA CYS A 6 -5.89 2.02 -5.62
C CYS A 6 -4.56 2.23 -6.35
N TYR A 7 -3.51 2.66 -5.64
CA TYR A 7 -2.18 2.83 -6.22
C TYR A 7 -1.63 1.51 -6.76
N ALA A 8 -1.67 0.43 -5.97
CA ALA A 8 -1.15 -0.88 -6.37
C ALA A 8 -1.88 -1.44 -7.61
N VAL A 9 -3.21 -1.28 -7.67
CA VAL A 9 -4.02 -1.68 -8.83
C VAL A 9 -3.63 -0.87 -10.07
N ALA A 10 -3.58 0.47 -9.95
CA ALA A 10 -3.26 1.35 -11.06
C ALA A 10 -1.82 1.12 -11.59
N GLU A 11 -0.87 0.91 -10.70
CA GLU A 11 0.52 0.60 -11.05
C GLU A 11 0.62 -0.75 -11.79
N SER A 12 -0.10 -1.77 -11.31
CA SER A 12 -0.17 -3.08 -11.98
C SER A 12 -0.74 -2.97 -13.39
N ARG A 13 -1.80 -2.17 -13.58
CA ARG A 13 -2.38 -1.90 -14.90
C ARG A 13 -1.41 -1.15 -15.81
N SER A 14 -0.73 -0.14 -15.27
CA SER A 14 0.28 0.64 -16.01
C SER A 14 1.47 -0.21 -16.40
N ALA A 15 1.81 -1.24 -15.62
CA ALA A 15 2.82 -2.24 -15.96
C ALA A 15 2.36 -3.26 -17.02
N GLY A 16 1.13 -3.16 -17.51
CA GLY A 16 0.60 -4.00 -18.59
C GLY A 16 -0.08 -5.29 -18.14
N ILE A 17 -0.34 -5.48 -16.84
CA ILE A 17 -1.08 -6.64 -16.34
C ILE A 17 -2.54 -6.56 -16.81
N LYS A 18 -2.96 -7.54 -17.62
CA LYS A 18 -4.32 -7.63 -18.18
C LYS A 18 -5.23 -8.62 -17.46
N THR A 19 -4.67 -9.48 -16.62
CA THR A 19 -5.44 -10.45 -15.83
C THR A 19 -6.48 -9.74 -14.96
N PRO A 20 -7.70 -10.29 -14.85
CA PRO A 20 -8.71 -9.74 -13.95
C PRO A 20 -8.18 -9.60 -12.52
N MET A 21 -8.42 -8.43 -11.93
CA MET A 21 -7.98 -8.13 -10.57
C MET A 21 -9.17 -8.00 -9.64
N PHE A 22 -9.03 -8.62 -8.46
CA PHE A 22 -9.92 -8.51 -7.33
C PHE A 22 -9.18 -7.73 -6.24
N ALA A 23 -9.63 -6.54 -5.93
CA ALA A 23 -8.95 -5.70 -4.96
C ALA A 23 -9.85 -5.36 -3.78
N GLY A 24 -9.26 -5.18 -2.62
CA GLY A 24 -9.98 -4.86 -1.40
C GLY A 24 -9.04 -4.34 -0.33
N GLY A 25 -9.61 -3.93 0.78
CA GLY A 25 -8.88 -3.39 1.93
C GLY A 25 -9.46 -2.04 2.36
N GLY A 26 -10.21 -2.05 3.48
CA GLY A 26 -10.82 -0.86 4.05
C GLY A 26 -11.91 -0.22 3.19
N VAL A 27 -12.74 -1.04 2.54
CA VAL A 27 -13.89 -0.57 1.77
C VAL A 27 -15.12 -0.59 2.66
N PHE A 28 -15.65 0.59 2.98
CA PHE A 28 -16.83 0.80 3.82
C PHE A 28 -17.89 1.70 3.16
N SER A 29 -17.59 2.27 1.99
CA SER A 29 -18.48 3.16 1.26
C SER A 29 -18.34 2.99 -0.24
N TYR A 30 -19.37 3.41 -0.99
CA TYR A 30 -19.41 3.28 -2.44
C TYR A 30 -18.28 4.05 -3.15
N ASP A 31 -17.90 5.22 -2.64
CA ASP A 31 -16.81 6.03 -3.22
C ASP A 31 -15.45 5.33 -3.11
N GLN A 32 -15.22 4.58 -2.02
CA GLN A 32 -14.02 3.77 -1.87
C GLN A 32 -14.00 2.59 -2.84
N ALA A 33 -15.16 1.95 -3.08
CA ALA A 33 -15.30 0.90 -4.10
C ALA A 33 -15.08 1.48 -5.51
N ALA A 34 -15.71 2.61 -5.82
CA ALA A 34 -15.56 3.30 -7.11
C ALA A 34 -14.09 3.60 -7.44
N ARG A 35 -13.34 4.15 -6.49
CA ARG A 35 -11.91 4.45 -6.68
C ARG A 35 -11.08 3.22 -7.04
N ILE A 36 -11.35 2.07 -6.42
CA ILE A 36 -10.64 0.81 -6.71
C ILE A 36 -10.97 0.33 -8.13
N ILE A 37 -12.24 0.42 -8.56
CA ILE A 37 -12.66 0.03 -9.90
C ILE A 37 -12.10 1.01 -10.94
N MET A 38 -12.18 2.30 -10.71
CA MET A 38 -11.58 3.32 -11.56
C MET A 38 -10.05 3.18 -11.69
N ALA A 39 -9.39 2.61 -10.69
CA ALA A 39 -7.96 2.27 -10.75
C ALA A 39 -7.68 1.02 -11.60
N GLY A 40 -8.70 0.28 -12.06
CA GLY A 40 -8.58 -0.84 -12.98
C GLY A 40 -8.87 -2.23 -12.39
N SER A 41 -9.44 -2.32 -11.19
CA SER A 41 -9.92 -3.58 -10.63
C SER A 41 -11.31 -3.91 -11.20
N GLN A 42 -11.56 -5.16 -11.58
CA GLN A 42 -12.88 -5.61 -12.04
C GLN A 42 -13.82 -5.92 -10.88
N CYS A 43 -13.29 -6.25 -9.72
CA CYS A 43 -14.09 -6.60 -8.55
C CYS A 43 -13.53 -5.97 -7.30
N VAL A 44 -14.41 -5.72 -6.32
CA VAL A 44 -14.05 -5.19 -5.01
C VAL A 44 -14.44 -6.18 -3.91
N GLN A 45 -13.53 -6.42 -2.99
CA GLN A 45 -13.78 -7.28 -1.84
C GLN A 45 -14.28 -6.44 -0.65
N LEU A 46 -15.43 -6.83 -0.10
CA LEU A 46 -16.12 -6.12 1.00
C LEU A 46 -15.96 -6.84 2.36
N GLY A 47 -14.85 -7.55 2.57
CA GLY A 47 -14.67 -8.40 3.76
C GLY A 47 -14.89 -7.66 5.08
N ALA A 48 -14.21 -6.54 5.33
CA ALA A 48 -14.33 -5.80 6.57
C ALA A 48 -15.74 -5.22 6.79
N LEU A 49 -16.38 -4.73 5.73
CA LEU A 49 -17.76 -4.21 5.79
C LEU A 49 -18.75 -5.33 6.14
N ALA A 50 -18.64 -6.49 5.48
CA ALA A 50 -19.51 -7.62 5.75
C ALA A 50 -19.32 -8.17 7.17
N CYS A 51 -18.09 -8.23 7.67
CA CYS A 51 -17.81 -8.67 9.04
C CYS A 51 -18.33 -7.73 10.11
N SER A 52 -18.32 -6.41 9.88
CA SER A 52 -18.73 -5.41 10.87
C SER A 52 -20.20 -5.01 10.79
N GLY A 53 -20.76 -4.97 9.58
CA GLY A 53 -22.12 -4.48 9.31
C GLY A 53 -23.09 -5.53 8.76
N GLY A 54 -22.60 -6.77 8.58
CA GLY A 54 -23.41 -7.85 8.00
C GLY A 54 -23.64 -7.69 6.50
N ILE A 55 -24.44 -8.60 5.95
CA ILE A 55 -24.76 -8.63 4.52
C ILE A 55 -25.60 -7.43 4.08
N ASP A 56 -26.41 -6.88 4.99
CA ASP A 56 -27.25 -5.72 4.69
C ASP A 56 -26.44 -4.46 4.42
N ALA A 57 -25.31 -4.29 5.13
CA ALA A 57 -24.38 -3.19 4.87
C ALA A 57 -23.73 -3.31 3.48
N ALA A 58 -23.41 -4.53 3.03
CA ALA A 58 -22.93 -4.76 1.68
C ALA A 58 -24.01 -4.48 0.64
N GLY A 59 -25.24 -4.91 0.87
CA GLY A 59 -26.39 -4.61 0.02
C GLY A 59 -26.63 -3.10 -0.14
N LYS A 60 -26.56 -2.36 0.98
CA LYS A 60 -26.69 -0.90 0.95
C LYS A 60 -25.56 -0.25 0.14
N LEU A 61 -24.31 -0.68 0.32
CA LEU A 61 -23.18 -0.16 -0.45
C LEU A 61 -23.39 -0.36 -1.95
N ILE A 62 -23.87 -1.54 -2.37
CA ILE A 62 -24.14 -1.85 -3.78
C ILE A 62 -25.23 -0.92 -4.33
N SER A 63 -26.31 -0.70 -3.58
CA SER A 63 -27.39 0.21 -3.98
C SER A 63 -26.92 1.66 -4.11
N ASP A 64 -26.13 2.13 -3.15
CA ASP A 64 -25.54 3.47 -3.16
C ASP A 64 -24.56 3.64 -4.34
N PHE A 65 -23.80 2.58 -4.65
CA PHE A 65 -22.86 2.55 -5.76
C PHE A 65 -23.60 2.64 -7.11
N ALA A 66 -24.68 1.86 -7.30
CA ALA A 66 -25.48 1.91 -8.53
C ALA A 66 -26.08 3.30 -8.75
N THR A 67 -26.67 3.88 -7.70
CA THR A 67 -27.22 5.25 -7.73
C THR A 67 -26.13 6.28 -8.10
N TRP A 68 -24.92 6.12 -7.55
CA TRP A 68 -23.81 6.99 -7.88
C TRP A 68 -23.38 6.84 -9.35
N MET A 69 -23.31 5.61 -9.88
CA MET A 69 -22.97 5.36 -11.30
C MET A 69 -23.94 6.06 -12.23
N ASP A 70 -25.26 5.93 -11.98
CA ASP A 70 -26.30 6.59 -12.77
C ASP A 70 -26.13 8.11 -12.77
N ASN A 71 -25.91 8.71 -11.58
CA ASN A 71 -25.71 10.15 -11.44
C ASN A 71 -24.39 10.64 -12.07
N ALA A 72 -23.36 9.81 -12.10
CA ALA A 72 -22.07 10.12 -12.71
C ALA A 72 -22.03 9.87 -14.23
N GLY A 73 -23.08 9.27 -14.79
CA GLY A 73 -23.23 9.02 -16.23
C GLY A 73 -22.46 7.81 -16.75
N TYR A 74 -22.09 6.87 -15.87
CA TYR A 74 -21.49 5.60 -16.30
C TYR A 74 -22.58 4.60 -16.72
N ALA A 75 -22.49 4.13 -17.96
CA ALA A 75 -23.47 3.20 -18.51
C ALA A 75 -23.35 1.79 -17.95
N ASP A 76 -22.13 1.37 -17.60
CA ASP A 76 -21.81 0.03 -17.14
C ASP A 76 -20.46 0.00 -16.37
N MET A 77 -20.14 -1.18 -15.82
CA MET A 77 -18.89 -1.40 -15.08
C MET A 77 -17.65 -1.33 -15.97
N ASP A 78 -17.77 -1.67 -17.25
CA ASP A 78 -16.64 -1.66 -18.19
C ASP A 78 -16.21 -0.21 -18.50
N SER A 79 -17.17 0.70 -18.63
CA SER A 79 -16.90 2.14 -18.81
C SER A 79 -16.27 2.80 -17.58
N LEU A 80 -16.56 2.28 -16.38
CA LEU A 80 -15.98 2.76 -15.13
C LEU A 80 -14.58 2.17 -14.87
N CYS A 81 -14.37 0.90 -15.24
CA CYS A 81 -13.16 0.17 -14.91
C CYS A 81 -11.94 0.79 -15.61
N GLY A 82 -11.01 1.30 -14.79
CA GLY A 82 -9.78 1.90 -15.30
C GLY A 82 -9.91 3.34 -15.81
N ASP A 83 -11.08 3.98 -15.66
CA ASP A 83 -11.30 5.35 -16.16
C ASP A 83 -10.31 6.36 -15.55
N ALA A 84 -9.85 6.15 -14.32
CA ALA A 84 -8.82 6.99 -13.70
C ALA A 84 -7.39 6.71 -14.20
N LEU A 85 -7.14 5.63 -14.94
CA LEU A 85 -5.79 5.30 -15.42
C LEU A 85 -5.23 6.35 -16.38
N LYS A 86 -6.07 7.03 -17.12
CA LYS A 86 -5.68 8.17 -17.97
C LYS A 86 -5.07 9.33 -17.19
N LEU A 87 -5.40 9.43 -15.88
CA LEU A 87 -4.86 10.43 -14.97
C LEU A 87 -3.62 9.91 -14.22
N PHE A 88 -3.33 8.61 -14.31
CA PHE A 88 -2.23 7.96 -13.62
C PHE A 88 -0.90 8.01 -14.40
N ASN A 89 -0.81 8.85 -15.42
CA ASN A 89 0.44 9.09 -16.15
C ASN A 89 1.42 9.88 -15.29
N MET A 90 2.03 9.17 -14.34
CA MET A 90 3.16 9.72 -13.63
C MET A 90 4.39 9.67 -14.56
N PRO A 91 5.02 10.81 -14.91
CA PRO A 91 6.26 10.80 -15.66
C PRO A 91 7.26 9.85 -15.02
N LYS A 92 8.00 9.08 -15.83
CA LYS A 92 8.96 8.08 -15.32
C LYS A 92 9.96 8.70 -14.34
N GLU A 93 10.32 9.95 -14.55
CA GLU A 93 11.22 10.74 -13.71
C GLU A 93 10.61 10.96 -12.30
N ILE A 94 9.32 11.29 -12.23
CA ILE A 94 8.59 11.47 -10.96
C ILE A 94 8.43 10.13 -10.24
N ALA A 95 8.13 9.06 -10.99
CA ALA A 95 8.02 7.72 -10.42
C ALA A 95 9.36 7.24 -9.85
N ALA A 96 10.46 7.44 -10.58
CA ALA A 96 11.81 7.10 -10.13
C ALA A 96 12.22 7.91 -8.89
N GLU A 97 11.99 9.22 -8.89
CA GLU A 97 12.29 10.10 -7.77
C GLU A 97 11.43 9.74 -6.54
N ARG A 98 10.14 9.44 -6.73
CA ARG A 98 9.28 8.98 -5.64
C ARG A 98 9.75 7.66 -5.05
N THR A 99 10.15 6.68 -5.90
CA THR A 99 10.71 5.41 -5.44
C THR A 99 12.02 5.64 -4.68
N ARG A 100 12.89 6.53 -5.15
CA ARG A 100 14.12 6.91 -4.48
C ARG A 100 13.82 7.52 -3.10
N ARG A 101 12.93 8.52 -3.04
CA ARG A 101 12.55 9.19 -1.77
C ARG A 101 11.90 8.22 -0.79
N LEU A 102 10.99 7.34 -1.24
CA LEU A 102 10.40 6.30 -0.40
C LEU A 102 11.48 5.35 0.11
N GLY A 103 12.40 4.89 -0.76
CA GLY A 103 13.53 4.06 -0.36
C GLY A 103 14.44 4.72 0.67
N GLU A 104 14.60 6.04 0.62
CA GLU A 104 15.39 6.81 1.60
C GLU A 104 14.62 7.09 2.89
N SER A 105 13.33 7.36 2.82
CA SER A 105 12.51 7.78 3.96
C SER A 105 11.99 6.62 4.81
N TYR A 106 11.76 5.43 4.24
CA TYR A 106 11.29 4.24 4.97
C TYR A 106 12.44 3.30 5.37
N ARG A 107 13.62 3.82 5.60
CA ARG A 107 14.75 2.97 5.98
C ARG A 107 14.60 2.51 7.44
N THR A 108 14.47 1.21 7.64
CA THR A 108 14.74 0.65 8.98
C THR A 108 16.14 1.07 9.41
N THR A 109 16.26 1.58 10.63
CA THR A 109 17.57 1.83 11.22
C THR A 109 18.32 0.52 11.39
N GLN A 110 19.64 0.58 11.44
CA GLN A 110 20.44 -0.56 11.87
C GLN A 110 19.96 -1.04 13.24
N ALA A 111 20.07 -2.34 13.46
CA ALA A 111 19.75 -2.87 14.78
C ALA A 111 20.65 -2.24 15.85
N ASP A 112 20.05 -1.84 16.95
CA ASP A 112 20.77 -1.48 18.16
C ASP A 112 21.64 -2.68 18.58
N PRO A 113 22.96 -2.58 18.58
CA PRO A 113 23.83 -3.72 18.82
C PRO A 113 23.76 -4.23 20.25
N GLU A 114 23.35 -3.40 21.20
CA GLU A 114 23.20 -3.79 22.61
C GLU A 114 21.93 -4.64 22.81
N LYS A 115 20.87 -4.33 22.06
CA LYS A 115 19.60 -5.04 22.11
C LYS A 115 19.51 -6.24 21.17
N CYS A 116 20.33 -6.24 20.10
CA CYS A 116 20.29 -7.30 19.11
C CYS A 116 20.95 -8.58 19.66
N VAL A 117 20.16 -9.64 19.76
CA VAL A 117 20.62 -10.97 20.23
C VAL A 117 20.99 -11.92 19.08
N GLY A 118 20.99 -11.45 17.82
CA GLY A 118 21.38 -12.26 16.66
C GLY A 118 20.41 -13.41 16.32
N CYS A 119 19.16 -13.34 16.69
CA CYS A 119 18.19 -14.45 16.55
C CYS A 119 17.78 -14.76 15.09
N GLY A 120 18.13 -13.96 14.10
CA GLY A 120 17.86 -14.19 12.68
C GLY A 120 16.42 -13.96 12.21
N ARG A 121 15.45 -13.68 13.10
CA ARG A 121 14.04 -13.53 12.70
C ARG A 121 13.83 -12.42 11.66
N CYS A 122 14.54 -11.32 11.78
CA CYS A 122 14.44 -10.21 10.83
C CYS A 122 14.95 -10.57 9.42
N GLU A 123 16.00 -11.41 9.35
CA GLU A 123 16.54 -11.92 8.09
C GLU A 123 15.58 -12.93 7.45
N SER A 124 15.03 -13.87 8.23
CA SER A 124 14.15 -14.93 7.75
C SER A 124 12.84 -14.42 7.14
N VAL A 125 12.34 -13.25 7.58
CA VAL A 125 11.09 -12.66 7.05
C VAL A 125 11.32 -11.64 5.94
N CYS A 126 12.56 -11.34 5.60
CA CYS A 126 12.88 -10.31 4.62
C CYS A 126 12.86 -10.85 3.19
N TRP A 127 11.77 -10.62 2.47
CA TRP A 127 11.63 -11.01 1.06
C TRP A 127 12.65 -10.35 0.15
N TYR A 128 13.11 -9.15 0.50
CA TYR A 128 14.04 -8.35 -0.29
C TYR A 128 15.49 -8.58 0.08
N LYS A 129 15.78 -9.48 1.04
CA LYS A 129 17.12 -9.65 1.60
C LYS A 129 17.76 -8.34 2.09
N GLY A 130 16.91 -7.38 2.42
CA GLY A 130 17.28 -6.03 2.84
C GLY A 130 17.84 -5.94 4.26
N ILE A 131 17.96 -7.08 4.97
CA ILE A 131 18.59 -7.21 6.27
C ILE A 131 19.26 -8.58 6.37
N ALA A 132 20.47 -8.62 6.90
CA ALA A 132 21.26 -9.83 7.09
C ALA A 132 21.91 -9.84 8.47
N LEU A 133 22.36 -11.01 8.93
CA LEU A 133 23.19 -11.14 10.12
C LEU A 133 24.67 -11.06 9.76
N GLU A 134 25.36 -10.07 10.30
CA GLU A 134 26.81 -9.95 10.22
C GLU A 134 27.40 -9.94 11.64
N ASN A 135 28.34 -10.83 11.89
CA ASN A 135 28.95 -10.99 13.24
C ASN A 135 27.91 -11.15 14.36
N GLY A 136 26.83 -11.90 14.09
CA GLY A 136 25.77 -12.13 15.05
C GLY A 136 24.86 -10.93 15.32
N LYS A 137 24.93 -9.87 14.51
CA LYS A 137 24.08 -8.68 14.63
C LYS A 137 23.38 -8.39 13.31
N ALA A 138 22.12 -7.94 13.40
CA ALA A 138 21.36 -7.58 12.23
C ALA A 138 21.91 -6.29 11.59
N ARG A 139 22.19 -6.35 10.30
CA ARG A 139 22.63 -5.21 9.50
C ARG A 139 21.76 -5.04 8.26
N LYS A 140 21.56 -3.80 7.90
CA LYS A 140 20.85 -3.43 6.69
C LYS A 140 21.73 -3.63 5.46
N THR A 141 21.16 -4.21 4.40
CA THR A 141 21.77 -4.31 3.08
C THR A 141 21.29 -3.18 2.15
N PRO A 142 21.94 -2.96 1.00
CA PRO A 142 21.45 -2.00 -0.01
C PRO A 142 20.06 -2.32 -0.57
N ASP A 143 19.64 -3.59 -0.52
CA ASP A 143 18.36 -4.06 -1.05
C ASP A 143 17.16 -3.74 -0.13
N CYS A 144 17.39 -3.08 1.01
CA CYS A 144 16.35 -2.72 1.95
C CYS A 144 15.45 -1.62 1.38
N ILE A 145 14.18 -1.96 1.16
CA ILE A 145 13.14 -1.01 0.70
C ILE A 145 12.42 -0.26 1.84
N GLY A 146 12.78 -0.53 3.10
CA GLY A 146 12.19 0.16 4.25
C GLY A 146 10.76 -0.26 4.60
N CYS A 147 10.28 -1.44 4.20
CA CYS A 147 8.91 -1.89 4.45
C CYS A 147 8.57 -2.07 5.95
N GLY A 148 9.56 -2.12 6.83
CA GLY A 148 9.39 -2.18 8.29
C GLY A 148 8.97 -3.54 8.85
N TYR A 149 8.81 -4.59 8.04
CA TYR A 149 8.34 -5.89 8.52
C TYR A 149 9.30 -6.53 9.54
N CYS A 150 10.60 -6.33 9.35
CA CYS A 150 11.64 -6.87 10.23
C CYS A 150 11.57 -6.34 11.67
N PHE A 151 11.15 -5.09 11.89
CA PHE A 151 11.04 -4.55 13.24
C PHE A 151 9.85 -5.15 14.01
N GLN A 152 8.76 -5.52 13.31
CA GLN A 152 7.58 -6.11 13.93
C GLN A 152 7.86 -7.50 14.52
N VAL A 153 8.82 -8.23 13.94
CA VAL A 153 9.20 -9.58 14.39
C VAL A 153 10.40 -9.58 15.32
N CYS A 154 10.98 -8.42 15.63
CA CYS A 154 12.13 -8.31 16.51
C CYS A 154 11.73 -8.48 17.99
N PRO A 155 12.13 -9.58 18.67
CA PRO A 155 11.66 -9.85 20.02
C PRO A 155 12.25 -8.90 21.07
N THR A 156 13.38 -8.25 20.76
CA THR A 156 14.07 -7.35 21.68
C THR A 156 13.85 -5.87 21.36
N GLY A 157 13.08 -5.56 20.28
CA GLY A 157 12.92 -4.19 19.84
C GLY A 157 14.23 -3.51 19.41
N ALA A 158 15.22 -4.31 19.00
CA ALA A 158 16.51 -3.79 18.54
C ALA A 158 16.41 -3.02 17.23
N LEU A 159 15.41 -3.34 16.38
CA LEU A 159 15.16 -2.64 15.13
C LEU A 159 14.11 -1.56 15.36
N LYS A 160 14.33 -0.38 14.76
CA LYS A 160 13.38 0.72 14.77
C LYS A 160 13.12 1.19 13.34
N VAL A 161 11.92 1.65 13.07
CA VAL A 161 11.62 2.43 11.87
C VAL A 161 11.71 3.90 12.26
N ASP A 162 12.51 4.64 11.53
CA ASP A 162 12.55 6.09 11.69
C ASP A 162 11.36 6.72 10.97
N ALA A 163 10.21 6.66 11.63
CA ALA A 163 8.96 7.26 11.10
C ALA A 163 8.93 8.78 11.28
N GLY A 164 9.79 9.33 12.13
CA GLY A 164 9.76 10.76 12.48
C GLY A 164 10.11 11.70 11.33
N ARG A 165 11.03 11.30 10.45
CA ARG A 165 11.40 12.11 9.28
C ARG A 165 10.33 12.15 8.19
N ILE A 166 9.52 11.10 8.06
CA ILE A 166 8.51 11.00 7.00
C ILE A 166 7.36 11.96 7.26
N LEU A 167 6.90 12.02 8.50
CA LEU A 167 5.80 12.91 8.87
C LEU A 167 6.25 14.37 8.86
N ALA A 168 7.44 14.68 9.37
CA ALA A 168 7.97 16.05 9.37
C ALA A 168 8.13 16.60 7.95
N SER A 169 8.77 15.85 7.02
CA SER A 169 8.97 16.34 5.65
C SER A 169 7.65 16.51 4.89
N VAL A 170 6.68 15.62 5.09
CA VAL A 170 5.36 15.74 4.44
C VAL A 170 4.58 16.95 4.97
N PHE A 171 4.69 17.24 6.26
CA PHE A 171 4.02 18.42 6.85
C PHE A 171 4.73 19.72 6.47
N GLU A 172 6.06 19.75 6.44
CA GLU A 172 6.84 20.92 6.02
C GLU A 172 6.66 21.24 4.53
N GLU A 173 6.64 20.22 3.64
CA GLU A 173 6.44 20.43 2.19
C GLU A 173 5.01 20.87 1.83
N ASN A 174 4.01 20.56 2.66
CA ASN A 174 2.60 20.90 2.40
C ASN A 174 2.11 22.09 3.24
N GLY A 175 2.95 22.70 4.05
CA GLY A 175 2.60 23.89 4.85
C GLY A 175 1.52 23.65 5.91
N ILE A 176 1.44 22.43 6.47
CA ILE A 176 0.47 22.00 7.48
C ILE A 176 1.17 21.91 8.84
#